data_6d00cab695269b4d4d6f4f21c6d545f6
#
_entry.id   6d00cab695269b4d4d6f4f21c6d545f6
#
_cell.length_a   1.000
_cell.length_b   1.000
_cell.length_c   1.000
_cell.angle_alpha   90.00
_cell.angle_beta   90.00
_cell.angle_gamma   90.00
#
_symmetry.space_group_name_H-M   'P 1'
#
loop_
_entity.id
_entity.type
_entity.pdbx_description
1 polymer ?
#
loop_
_entity_poly.entity_id
_entity_poly.type
_entity_poly.pdbx_seq_one_letter_code
_entity_poly.pdbx_strand_id
1 'polypeptide(L)' 'MVKTTAPAFATGRSLGATSIRTDHGVTVVAIKRPGEGFTYAAADTILHPGDTIIVSGKVRDTERFAELS' A
#
# COMPACT_ATOMS: atom_id res chain seq x y z
N MET A 1 6.83 7.22 -7.41
CA MET A 1 6.57 6.13 -6.45
C MET A 1 7.00 6.55 -5.06
N VAL A 2 6.22 6.17 -4.07
CA VAL A 2 6.47 6.54 -2.67
C VAL A 2 6.48 5.29 -1.82
N LYS A 3 7.44 5.21 -0.89
CA LYS A 3 7.53 4.15 0.09
C LYS A 3 6.90 4.65 1.40
N THR A 4 5.95 3.92 1.95
CA THR A 4 5.25 4.32 3.17
C THR A 4 4.81 3.10 3.95
N THR A 5 4.42 3.29 5.21
CA THR A 5 3.88 2.22 6.04
C THR A 5 2.45 1.91 5.62
N ALA A 6 2.05 0.64 5.66
CA ALA A 6 0.68 0.26 5.34
C ALA A 6 -0.30 0.97 6.30
N PRO A 7 -1.27 1.74 5.77
CA PRO A 7 -2.22 2.43 6.63
C PRO A 7 -3.17 1.42 7.30
N ALA A 8 -3.61 1.77 8.50
CA ALA A 8 -4.43 0.86 9.31
C ALA A 8 -5.71 0.39 8.59
N PHE A 9 -6.34 1.27 7.82
CA PHE A 9 -7.58 0.90 7.13
C PHE A 9 -7.37 -0.18 6.07
N ALA A 10 -6.14 -0.32 5.58
CA ALA A 10 -5.81 -1.25 4.50
C ALA A 10 -5.30 -2.60 5.02
N THR A 11 -5.05 -2.73 6.33
CA THR A 11 -4.54 -3.98 6.89
C THR A 11 -5.67 -4.97 7.15
N GLY A 12 -5.35 -6.26 7.07
CA GLY A 12 -6.32 -7.33 7.33
C GLY A 12 -7.25 -7.64 6.16
N ARG A 13 -7.04 -6.99 5.01
CA ARG A 13 -7.85 -7.21 3.80
C ARG A 13 -6.94 -7.43 2.62
N SER A 14 -7.44 -8.09 1.58
CA SER A 14 -6.71 -8.15 0.33
C SER A 14 -6.67 -6.77 -0.31
N LEU A 15 -5.63 -6.49 -1.09
CA LEU A 15 -5.50 -5.18 -1.75
C LEU A 15 -6.69 -4.85 -2.62
N GLY A 16 -7.23 -5.85 -3.33
CA GLY A 16 -8.42 -5.64 -4.16
C GLY A 16 -9.65 -5.23 -3.36
N ALA A 17 -9.75 -5.64 -2.09
CA ALA A 17 -10.89 -5.31 -1.24
C ALA A 17 -10.75 -3.95 -0.55
N THR A 18 -9.54 -3.35 -0.56
CA THR A 18 -9.31 -2.07 0.14
C THR A 18 -9.76 -0.85 -0.64
N SER A 19 -10.03 -0.99 -1.92
CA SER A 19 -10.41 0.12 -2.81
C SER A 19 -9.37 1.26 -2.86
N ILE A 20 -8.11 0.96 -2.52
CA ILE A 20 -7.04 1.97 -2.53
C ILE A 20 -6.93 2.63 -3.89
N ARG A 21 -6.96 1.82 -4.95
CA ARG A 21 -6.82 2.32 -6.31
C ARG A 21 -7.94 3.27 -6.70
N THR A 22 -9.18 2.89 -6.34
CA THR A 22 -10.36 3.67 -6.68
C THR A 22 -10.49 4.91 -5.80
N ASP A 23 -10.31 4.75 -4.50
CA ASP A 23 -10.57 5.84 -3.55
C ASP A 23 -9.41 6.81 -3.42
N HIS A 24 -8.18 6.34 -3.60
CA HIS A 24 -6.98 7.17 -3.37
C HIS A 24 -6.16 7.43 -4.62
N GLY A 25 -6.50 6.79 -5.73
CA GLY A 25 -5.81 7.02 -7.00
C GLY A 25 -4.39 6.48 -7.06
N VAL A 26 -4.02 5.58 -6.15
CA VAL A 26 -2.68 4.98 -6.14
C VAL A 26 -2.76 3.48 -6.26
N THR A 27 -1.67 2.88 -6.76
CA THR A 27 -1.55 1.43 -6.89
C THR A 27 -0.41 0.95 -6.00
N VAL A 28 -0.67 -0.06 -5.19
CA VAL A 28 0.39 -0.70 -4.40
C VAL A 28 1.14 -1.66 -5.33
N VAL A 29 2.43 -1.40 -5.54
CA VAL A 29 3.25 -2.20 -6.47
C VAL A 29 4.12 -3.23 -5.75
N ALA A 30 4.49 -3.00 -4.50
CA ALA A 30 5.32 -3.91 -3.74
C ALA A 30 5.03 -3.79 -2.26
N ILE A 31 5.30 -4.85 -1.51
CA ILE A 31 5.17 -4.86 -0.06
C ILE A 31 6.41 -5.47 0.56
N LYS A 32 6.70 -5.07 1.80
CA LYS A 32 7.81 -5.60 2.58
C LYS A 32 7.35 -5.80 4.02
N ARG A 33 7.54 -7.00 4.53
CA ARG A 33 7.33 -7.28 5.95
C ARG A 33 8.60 -7.03 6.73
N PRO A 34 8.50 -6.70 8.02
CA PRO A 34 9.68 -6.50 8.86
C PRO A 34 10.61 -7.72 8.78
N GLY A 35 11.89 -7.47 8.51
CA GLY A 35 12.88 -8.53 8.40
C GLY A 35 12.94 -9.25 7.06
N GLU A 36 12.08 -8.88 6.11
CA GLU A 36 12.04 -9.52 4.79
C GLU A 36 12.29 -8.51 3.69
N GLY A 37 12.58 -8.99 2.48
CA GLY A 37 12.75 -8.12 1.32
C GLY A 37 11.41 -7.77 0.69
N PHE A 38 11.45 -6.86 -0.29
CA PHE A 38 10.25 -6.49 -1.05
C PHE A 38 9.80 -7.62 -1.96
N THR A 39 8.49 -7.78 -2.07
CA THR A 39 7.86 -8.70 -3.03
C THR A 39 6.79 -7.93 -3.80
N TYR A 40 6.43 -8.43 -4.98
CA TYR A 40 5.38 -7.81 -5.77
C TYR A 40 4.02 -7.95 -5.09
N ALA A 41 3.22 -6.90 -5.19
CA ALA A 41 1.85 -6.91 -4.68
C ALA A 41 0.90 -7.42 -5.76
N ALA A 42 -0.14 -8.13 -5.33
CA ALA A 42 -1.21 -8.61 -6.19
C ALA A 42 -2.56 -8.27 -5.54
N ALA A 43 -3.66 -8.44 -6.30
CA ALA A 43 -4.98 -8.10 -5.77
C ALA A 43 -5.36 -8.93 -4.54
N ASP A 44 -4.86 -10.15 -4.45
CA ASP A 44 -5.13 -11.05 -3.31
C ASP A 44 -4.11 -10.93 -2.17
N THR A 45 -3.13 -10.04 -2.30
CA THR A 45 -2.14 -9.81 -1.25
C THR A 45 -2.82 -9.14 -0.05
N ILE A 46 -2.54 -9.65 1.15
CA ILE A 46 -3.09 -9.11 2.39
C ILE A 46 -2.00 -8.32 3.10
N LEU A 47 -2.30 -7.06 3.45
CA LEU A 47 -1.39 -6.23 4.22
C LEU A 47 -1.56 -6.50 5.71
N HIS A 48 -0.45 -6.45 6.43
CA HIS A 48 -0.42 -6.62 7.88
C HIS A 48 0.12 -5.36 8.54
N PRO A 49 -0.26 -5.09 9.80
CA PRO A 49 0.30 -3.95 10.53
C PRO A 49 1.82 -4.02 10.55
N GLY A 50 2.47 -2.89 10.28
CA GLY A 50 3.93 -2.83 10.23
C GLY A 50 4.54 -3.09 8.87
N ASP A 51 3.76 -3.50 7.89
CA ASP A 51 4.27 -3.68 6.53
C ASP A 51 4.64 -2.35 5.90
N THR A 52 5.69 -2.35 5.09
CA THR A 52 6.08 -1.21 4.26
C THR A 52 5.58 -1.49 2.85
N ILE A 53 5.01 -0.47 2.22
CA ILE A 53 4.50 -0.61 0.85
C ILE A 53 5.10 0.45 -0.04
N ILE A 54 5.18 0.12 -1.34
CA ILE A 54 5.56 1.09 -2.37
C ILE A 54 4.32 1.32 -3.21
N VAL A 55 3.92 2.60 -3.33
CA VAL A 55 2.74 2.97 -4.11
C VAL A 55 3.14 3.83 -5.30
N SER A 56 2.40 3.70 -6.38
CA SER A 56 2.60 4.45 -7.61
C SER A 56 1.33 5.19 -7.97
N GLY A 57 1.45 6.40 -8.49
CA GLY A 57 0.33 7.24 -8.88
C GLY A 57 0.80 8.65 -9.13
N LYS A 58 -0.14 9.58 -9.28
CA LYS A 58 0.21 10.99 -9.41
C LYS A 58 0.88 11.48 -8.13
N VAL A 59 1.80 12.42 -8.25
CA VAL A 59 2.54 12.94 -7.09
C VAL A 59 1.58 13.38 -5.98
N ARG A 60 0.54 14.13 -6.33
CA ARG A 60 -0.45 14.60 -5.37
C ARG A 60 -1.13 13.45 -4.63
N ASP A 61 -1.50 12.41 -5.38
CA ASP A 61 -2.20 11.27 -4.79
C ASP A 61 -1.30 10.44 -3.90
N THR A 62 -0.05 10.21 -4.30
CA THR A 62 0.90 9.46 -3.49
C THR A 62 1.27 10.20 -2.22
N GLU A 63 1.43 11.52 -2.29
CA GLU A 63 1.71 12.34 -1.10
C GLU A 63 0.54 12.30 -0.12
N ARG A 64 -0.67 12.44 -0.63
CA ARG A 64 -1.87 12.39 0.20
C ARG A 64 -2.04 11.02 0.85
N PHE A 65 -1.78 9.97 0.09
CA PHE A 65 -1.88 8.61 0.62
C PHE A 65 -0.85 8.37 1.73
N ALA A 66 0.38 8.86 1.56
CA ALA A 66 1.43 8.70 2.57
C ALA A 66 1.08 9.37 3.89
N GLU A 67 0.28 10.45 3.87
CA GLU A 67 -0.15 11.13 5.08
C GLU A 67 -1.15 10.32 5.90
N LEU A 68 -1.75 9.29 5.31
CA LEU A 68 -2.71 8.43 6.01
C LEU A 68 -2.04 7.37 6.89
N SER A 69 -0.74 7.18 6.75
CA SER A 69 -0.02 6.16 7.51
C SER A 69 0.75 6.71 8.70
#